data_4d48e19bee8a2bd0f6c47b61361a9efd
#
_entry.id   4d48e19bee8a2bd0f6c47b61361a9efd
#
_cell.length_a   1.000
_cell.length_b   1.000
_cell.length_c   1.000
_cell.angle_alpha   90.00
_cell.angle_beta   90.00
_cell.angle_gamma   90.00
#
_symmetry.space_group_name_H-M   'P 1'
#
loop_
_entity.id
_entity.type
_entity.pdbx_description
1 polymer ?
#
loop_
_entity_poly.entity_id
_entity_poly.type
_entity_poly.pdbx_seq_one_letter_code
_entity_poly.pdbx_strand_id
1 'polypeptide(L)'
;MPGAATPPPDRGALSGLVAGISFIGGIGGANALAPYPRPGASPSQLRQYFTQNAGPTRLNAVGQAISAVSLARFTASVARLAGRAGRGSRTLQAAAIAGGALAAASLAASAACAAALSGRWGRQDASAAALVRREFLAGGVIHTPAFGVLLGAIGLAGLRTGELPRPVAITALASGSTCLLAPLYFVAEPLAWFIPAGRFPGLMVSGTAGVQLARGGRPDP
;
A
#
# COMPACT_ATOMS: atom_id res chain seq x y z
N MET A 1 -2.92 -40.36 -4.64
CA MET A 1 -1.95 -39.25 -4.84
C MET A 1 -1.26 -39.04 -3.53
N PRO A 2 0.10 -39.05 -3.43
CA PRO A 2 0.78 -38.72 -2.19
C PRO A 2 0.39 -37.29 -1.79
N GLY A 3 -0.04 -37.10 -0.53
CA GLY A 3 -0.51 -35.85 -0.03
C GLY A 3 0.56 -34.75 -0.20
N ALA A 4 0.23 -33.69 -0.91
CA ALA A 4 1.12 -32.54 -1.06
C ALA A 4 1.48 -32.03 0.34
N ALA A 5 2.77 -32.01 0.65
CA ALA A 5 3.26 -31.50 1.93
C ALA A 5 2.77 -30.07 2.12
N THR A 6 2.19 -29.80 3.27
CA THR A 6 1.74 -28.46 3.63
C THR A 6 2.95 -27.51 3.64
N PRO A 7 2.91 -26.36 2.94
CA PRO A 7 4.02 -25.44 2.98
C PRO A 7 4.26 -24.92 4.42
N PRO A 8 5.51 -24.65 4.79
CA PRO A 8 5.82 -24.17 6.14
C PRO A 8 5.21 -22.79 6.38
N PRO A 9 4.79 -22.49 7.62
CA PRO A 9 4.25 -21.18 7.99
C PRO A 9 5.21 -20.03 7.66
N ASP A 10 4.72 -19.00 6.97
CA ASP A 10 5.50 -17.80 6.63
C ASP A 10 5.18 -16.64 7.58
N ARG A 11 5.86 -16.59 8.71
CA ARG A 11 5.66 -15.51 9.70
C ARG A 11 5.97 -14.11 9.14
N GLY A 12 6.82 -14.01 8.11
CA GLY A 12 7.11 -12.75 7.43
C GLY A 12 5.88 -12.15 6.75
N ALA A 13 4.91 -12.98 6.39
CA ALA A 13 3.67 -12.56 5.76
C ALA A 13 2.77 -11.70 6.68
N LEU A 14 2.90 -11.81 8.03
CA LEU A 14 2.18 -10.93 8.97
C LEU A 14 2.51 -9.45 8.78
N SER A 15 3.63 -9.14 8.13
CA SER A 15 3.95 -7.75 7.77
C SER A 15 2.93 -7.12 6.83
N GLY A 16 2.14 -7.90 6.08
CA GLY A 16 1.00 -7.39 5.31
C GLY A 16 -0.09 -6.77 6.18
N LEU A 17 -0.38 -7.40 7.34
CA LEU A 17 -1.32 -6.85 8.31
C LEU A 17 -0.75 -5.58 8.97
N VAL A 18 0.53 -5.59 9.36
CA VAL A 18 1.19 -4.42 9.94
C VAL A 18 1.19 -3.25 8.96
N ALA A 19 1.47 -3.50 7.67
CA ALA A 19 1.43 -2.47 6.64
C ALA A 19 0.05 -1.80 6.55
N GLY A 20 -1.03 -2.59 6.54
CA GLY A 20 -2.39 -2.07 6.49
C GLY A 20 -2.76 -1.25 7.73
N ILE A 21 -2.52 -1.80 8.92
CA ILE A 21 -2.85 -1.12 10.19
C ILE A 21 -2.06 0.19 10.33
N SER A 22 -0.75 0.17 10.06
CA SER A 22 0.09 1.35 10.18
C SER A 22 -0.29 2.45 9.19
N PHE A 23 -0.67 2.07 7.97
CA PHE A 23 -1.12 3.01 6.96
C PHE A 23 -2.45 3.66 7.36
N ILE A 24 -3.46 2.85 7.69
CA ILE A 24 -4.80 3.33 8.06
C ILE A 24 -4.72 4.12 9.37
N GLY A 25 -3.99 3.64 10.36
CA GLY A 25 -3.79 4.32 11.64
C GLY A 25 -3.03 5.65 11.50
N GLY A 26 -2.01 5.69 10.66
CA GLY A 26 -1.24 6.90 10.39
C GLY A 26 -2.06 7.97 9.68
N ILE A 27 -2.61 7.66 8.51
CA ILE A 27 -3.41 8.62 7.72
C ILE A 27 -4.75 8.90 8.39
N GLY A 28 -5.49 7.87 8.81
CA GLY A 28 -6.80 8.02 9.43
C GLY A 28 -6.72 8.75 10.77
N GLY A 29 -5.76 8.37 11.63
CA GLY A 29 -5.52 9.03 12.90
C GLY A 29 -5.08 10.49 12.74
N ALA A 30 -4.17 10.76 11.80
CA ALA A 30 -3.75 12.13 11.49
C ALA A 30 -4.93 12.98 11.00
N ASN A 31 -5.74 12.44 10.09
CA ASN A 31 -6.90 13.15 9.54
C ASN A 31 -8.03 13.36 10.56
N ALA A 32 -8.19 12.44 11.52
CA ALA A 32 -9.14 12.60 12.62
C ALA A 32 -8.71 13.72 13.61
N LEU A 33 -7.40 13.90 13.82
CA LEU A 33 -6.86 14.95 14.65
C LEU A 33 -6.87 16.30 13.95
N ALA A 34 -6.54 16.33 12.66
CA ALA A 34 -6.51 17.54 11.84
C ALA A 34 -6.82 17.16 10.39
N PRO A 35 -8.01 17.51 9.86
CA PRO A 35 -8.38 17.20 8.48
C PRO A 35 -7.34 17.78 7.49
N TYR A 36 -6.84 16.90 6.62
CA TYR A 36 -5.81 17.29 5.65
C TYR A 36 -6.34 18.34 4.66
N PRO A 37 -5.53 19.32 4.25
CA PRO A 37 -5.97 20.36 3.32
C PRO A 37 -6.51 19.77 2.02
N ARG A 38 -7.56 20.38 1.48
CA ARG A 38 -8.15 19.94 0.20
C ARG A 38 -7.17 20.16 -0.94
N PRO A 39 -7.26 19.35 -2.02
CA PRO A 39 -6.59 19.66 -3.27
C PRO A 39 -6.92 21.10 -3.71
N GLY A 40 -5.92 21.87 -4.14
CA GLY A 40 -6.11 23.26 -4.54
C GLY A 40 -6.01 24.30 -3.41
N ALA A 41 -5.69 23.89 -2.16
CA ALA A 41 -5.39 24.82 -1.11
C ALA A 41 -4.21 25.74 -1.48
N SER A 42 -4.31 27.04 -1.13
CA SER A 42 -3.25 28.01 -1.44
C SER A 42 -1.96 27.71 -0.65
N PRO A 43 -0.78 28.13 -1.14
CA PRO A 43 0.48 27.94 -0.41
C PRO A 43 0.45 28.48 1.02
N SER A 44 -0.20 29.61 1.26
CA SER A 44 -0.36 30.19 2.59
C SER A 44 -1.25 29.34 3.51
N GLN A 45 -2.33 28.76 2.99
CA GLN A 45 -3.18 27.83 3.73
C GLN A 45 -2.42 26.54 4.09
N LEU A 46 -1.62 26.01 3.18
CA LEU A 46 -0.76 24.84 3.43
C LEU A 46 0.26 25.15 4.53
N ARG A 47 0.98 26.28 4.43
CA ARG A 47 1.92 26.71 5.48
C ARG A 47 1.23 26.83 6.83
N GLN A 48 0.09 27.51 6.91
CA GLN A 48 -0.67 27.66 8.14
C GLN A 48 -1.03 26.29 8.74
N TYR A 49 -1.55 25.37 7.91
CA TYR A 49 -1.91 24.03 8.34
C TYR A 49 -0.71 23.29 8.95
N PHE A 50 0.42 23.21 8.25
CA PHE A 50 1.58 22.45 8.72
C PHE A 50 2.28 23.12 9.91
N THR A 51 2.18 24.43 10.06
CA THR A 51 2.67 25.14 11.24
C THR A 51 1.86 24.76 12.48
N GLN A 52 0.54 24.64 12.35
CA GLN A 52 -0.37 24.35 13.46
C GLN A 52 -0.48 22.85 13.75
N ASN A 53 -0.30 21.98 12.74
CA ASN A 53 -0.59 20.55 12.81
C ASN A 53 0.64 19.66 12.59
N ALA A 54 1.80 20.05 13.14
CA ALA A 54 3.04 19.26 13.01
C ALA A 54 2.93 17.87 13.65
N GLY A 55 2.17 17.71 14.75
CA GLY A 55 1.94 16.44 15.42
C GLY A 55 1.19 15.42 14.53
N PRO A 56 -0.04 15.74 14.06
CA PRO A 56 -0.76 14.92 13.10
C PRO A 56 0.05 14.59 11.84
N THR A 57 0.78 15.56 11.30
CA THR A 57 1.65 15.34 10.13
C THR A 57 2.76 14.32 10.42
N ARG A 58 3.37 14.35 11.61
CA ARG A 58 4.35 13.33 12.04
C ARG A 58 3.72 11.95 12.18
N LEU A 59 2.50 11.87 12.75
CA LEU A 59 1.78 10.61 12.86
C LEU A 59 1.56 9.97 11.47
N ASN A 60 1.14 10.78 10.48
CA ASN A 60 1.02 10.35 9.10
C ASN A 60 2.36 9.84 8.55
N ALA A 61 3.45 10.60 8.72
CA ALA A 61 4.79 10.21 8.25
C ALA A 61 5.26 8.88 8.85
N VAL A 62 5.10 8.70 10.17
CA VAL A 62 5.49 7.48 10.87
C VAL A 62 4.65 6.28 10.41
N GLY A 63 3.33 6.45 10.30
CA GLY A 63 2.45 5.39 9.81
C GLY A 63 2.81 4.94 8.40
N GLN A 64 3.08 5.87 7.49
CA GLN A 64 3.53 5.55 6.13
C GLN A 64 4.92 4.88 6.12
N ALA A 65 5.87 5.32 6.95
CA ALA A 65 7.22 4.74 7.02
C ALA A 65 7.17 3.27 7.51
N ILE A 66 6.42 3.00 8.59
CA ILE A 66 6.21 1.64 9.10
C ILE A 66 5.52 0.78 8.03
N SER A 67 4.50 1.32 7.37
CA SER A 67 3.80 0.64 6.29
C SER A 67 4.73 0.30 5.12
N ALA A 68 5.61 1.21 4.71
CA ALA A 68 6.57 1.00 3.62
C ALA A 68 7.53 -0.16 3.93
N VAL A 69 8.14 -0.18 5.11
CA VAL A 69 9.03 -1.27 5.55
C VAL A 69 8.30 -2.60 5.63
N SER A 70 7.09 -2.57 6.21
CA SER A 70 6.26 -3.77 6.34
C SER A 70 5.81 -4.31 4.98
N LEU A 71 5.47 -3.42 4.04
CA LEU A 71 5.11 -3.80 2.67
C LEU A 71 6.29 -4.42 1.92
N ALA A 72 7.51 -3.89 2.09
CA ALA A 72 8.72 -4.48 1.51
C ALA A 72 8.94 -5.91 2.02
N ARG A 73 8.76 -6.17 3.32
CA ARG A 73 8.82 -7.53 3.88
C ARG A 73 7.72 -8.44 3.36
N PHE A 74 6.48 -7.93 3.29
CA PHE A 74 5.34 -8.67 2.74
C PHE A 74 5.55 -9.06 1.29
N THR A 75 6.16 -8.18 0.50
CA THR A 75 6.52 -8.46 -0.90
C THR A 75 7.36 -9.73 -1.04
N ALA A 76 8.30 -9.98 -0.14
CA ALA A 76 9.09 -11.21 -0.15
C ALA A 76 8.24 -12.47 0.07
N SER A 77 7.23 -12.39 0.94
CA SER A 77 6.28 -13.49 1.17
C SER A 77 5.40 -13.74 -0.06
N VAL A 78 4.90 -12.67 -0.69
CA VAL A 78 4.13 -12.77 -1.94
C VAL A 78 4.98 -13.33 -3.08
N ALA A 79 6.25 -12.94 -3.18
CA ALA A 79 7.17 -13.46 -4.18
C ALA A 79 7.40 -14.97 -3.99
N ARG A 80 7.49 -15.46 -2.75
CA ARG A 80 7.57 -16.90 -2.46
C ARG A 80 6.28 -17.64 -2.86
N LEU A 81 5.11 -17.08 -2.53
CA LEU A 81 3.82 -17.60 -2.96
C LEU A 81 3.74 -17.67 -4.50
N ALA A 82 4.10 -16.60 -5.18
CA ALA A 82 4.11 -16.53 -6.64
C ALA A 82 5.07 -17.54 -7.28
N GLY A 83 6.23 -17.78 -6.65
CA GLY A 83 7.19 -18.77 -7.09
C GLY A 83 6.64 -20.21 -7.07
N ARG A 84 5.65 -20.51 -6.22
CA ARG A 84 4.97 -21.82 -6.15
C ARG A 84 3.81 -21.97 -7.13
N ALA A 85 3.42 -20.93 -7.85
CA ALA A 85 2.23 -20.91 -8.70
C ALA A 85 2.33 -21.72 -10.01
N GLY A 86 3.36 -22.55 -10.20
CA GLY A 86 3.52 -23.43 -11.35
C GLY A 86 3.93 -22.70 -12.63
N ARG A 87 3.26 -23.01 -13.75
CA ARG A 87 3.60 -22.44 -15.06
C ARG A 87 3.53 -20.90 -15.05
N GLY A 88 4.60 -20.22 -15.47
CA GLY A 88 4.69 -18.75 -15.43
C GLY A 88 5.01 -18.17 -14.04
N SER A 89 5.40 -19.00 -13.07
CA SER A 89 5.72 -18.56 -11.71
C SER A 89 6.82 -17.49 -11.66
N ARG A 90 7.85 -17.59 -12.52
CA ARG A 90 8.94 -16.60 -12.59
C ARG A 90 8.44 -15.20 -12.96
N THR A 91 7.57 -15.10 -13.97
CA THR A 91 6.97 -13.81 -14.36
C THR A 91 6.11 -13.24 -13.24
N LEU A 92 5.29 -14.09 -12.61
CA LEU A 92 4.44 -13.67 -11.51
C LEU A 92 5.25 -13.23 -10.28
N GLN A 93 6.33 -13.94 -9.99
CA GLN A 93 7.28 -13.58 -8.94
C GLN A 93 7.98 -12.25 -9.23
N ALA A 94 8.44 -12.05 -10.47
CA ALA A 94 9.05 -10.80 -10.89
C ALA A 94 8.06 -9.62 -10.80
N ALA A 95 6.80 -9.82 -11.20
CA ALA A 95 5.75 -8.83 -11.06
C ALA A 95 5.48 -8.49 -9.59
N ALA A 96 5.42 -9.50 -8.71
CA ALA A 96 5.25 -9.29 -7.27
C ALA A 96 6.41 -8.45 -6.69
N ILE A 97 7.66 -8.79 -7.04
CA ILE A 97 8.84 -8.06 -6.57
C ILE A 97 8.84 -6.63 -7.09
N ALA A 98 8.65 -6.43 -8.40
CA ALA A 98 8.68 -5.11 -9.01
C ALA A 98 7.55 -4.21 -8.47
N GLY A 99 6.32 -4.71 -8.45
CA GLY A 99 5.17 -3.98 -7.93
C GLY A 99 5.32 -3.64 -6.45
N GLY A 100 5.69 -4.64 -5.63
CA GLY A 100 5.85 -4.45 -4.20
C GLY A 100 7.02 -3.54 -3.84
N ALA A 101 8.17 -3.66 -4.51
CA ALA A 101 9.33 -2.79 -4.28
C ALA A 101 9.02 -1.34 -4.67
N LEU A 102 8.40 -1.11 -5.83
CA LEU A 102 8.00 0.23 -6.26
C LEU A 102 6.93 0.82 -5.33
N ALA A 103 5.96 0.02 -4.88
CA ALA A 103 4.96 0.46 -3.92
C ALA A 103 5.59 0.85 -2.57
N ALA A 104 6.51 0.04 -2.05
CA ALA A 104 7.21 0.35 -0.80
C ALA A 104 8.09 1.60 -0.93
N ALA A 105 8.87 1.72 -2.01
CA ALA A 105 9.75 2.85 -2.25
C ALA A 105 8.97 4.17 -2.41
N SER A 106 7.88 4.16 -3.17
CA SER A 106 7.04 5.34 -3.36
C SER A 106 6.35 5.77 -2.06
N LEU A 107 5.91 4.81 -1.24
CA LEU A 107 5.34 5.10 0.08
C LEU A 107 6.39 5.67 1.05
N ALA A 108 7.63 5.16 1.00
CA ALA A 108 8.76 5.71 1.77
C ALA A 108 9.07 7.16 1.34
N ALA A 109 9.04 7.45 0.04
CA ALA A 109 9.19 8.81 -0.48
C ALA A 109 8.06 9.74 -0.01
N SER A 110 6.81 9.25 0.01
CA SER A 110 5.66 9.96 0.58
C SER A 110 5.86 10.26 2.07
N ALA A 111 6.28 9.25 2.84
CA ALA A 111 6.59 9.40 4.27
C ALA A 111 7.69 10.46 4.52
N ALA A 112 8.74 10.48 3.69
CA ALA A 112 9.79 11.49 3.78
C ALA A 112 9.28 12.91 3.50
N CYS A 113 8.37 13.07 2.51
CA CYS A 113 7.71 14.35 2.26
C CYS A 113 6.86 14.79 3.46
N ALA A 114 6.05 13.89 4.04
CA ALA A 114 5.25 14.17 5.23
C ALA A 114 6.14 14.52 6.45
N ALA A 115 7.25 13.82 6.65
CA ALA A 115 8.22 14.15 7.69
C ALA A 115 8.82 15.54 7.49
N ALA A 116 9.19 15.91 6.28
CA ALA A 116 9.70 17.25 5.94
C ALA A 116 8.64 18.34 6.20
N LEU A 117 7.37 18.07 5.84
CA LEU A 117 6.23 18.95 6.09
C LEU A 117 5.98 19.20 7.59
N SER A 118 6.26 18.22 8.44
CA SER A 118 6.13 18.35 9.90
C SER A 118 7.22 19.27 10.52
N GLY A 119 8.24 19.63 9.76
CA GLY A 119 9.39 20.41 10.18
C GLY A 119 9.44 21.82 9.58
N ARG A 120 10.67 22.35 9.41
CA ARG A 120 10.91 23.71 8.90
C ARG A 120 10.38 23.95 7.49
N TRP A 121 10.35 22.91 6.66
CA TRP A 121 9.94 23.02 5.26
C TRP A 121 8.43 23.22 5.09
N GLY A 122 7.61 22.72 6.03
CA GLY A 122 6.16 22.96 6.04
C GLY A 122 5.79 24.40 6.42
N ARG A 123 6.75 25.17 6.98
CA ARG A 123 6.57 26.57 7.39
C ARG A 123 6.89 27.58 6.28
N GLN A 124 7.21 27.12 5.08
CA GLN A 124 7.57 27.95 3.92
C GLN A 124 6.59 27.67 2.78
N ASP A 125 5.94 28.69 2.25
CA ASP A 125 4.87 28.57 1.26
C ASP A 125 5.26 27.72 0.04
N ALA A 126 6.36 28.04 -0.62
CA ALA A 126 6.81 27.33 -1.81
C ALA A 126 7.21 25.87 -1.52
N SER A 127 7.90 25.64 -0.39
CA SER A 127 8.34 24.31 0.03
C SER A 127 7.16 23.43 0.43
N ALA A 128 6.20 23.98 1.19
CA ALA A 128 5.00 23.25 1.59
C ALA A 128 4.19 22.79 0.37
N ALA A 129 3.93 23.68 -0.59
CA ALA A 129 3.20 23.34 -1.81
C ALA A 129 3.92 22.27 -2.65
N ALA A 130 5.25 22.41 -2.82
CA ALA A 130 6.03 21.42 -3.56
C ALA A 130 6.04 20.05 -2.88
N LEU A 131 6.19 19.99 -1.56
CA LEU A 131 6.20 18.75 -0.79
C LEU A 131 4.85 18.05 -0.77
N VAL A 132 3.74 18.79 -0.60
CA VAL A 132 2.38 18.23 -0.68
C VAL A 132 2.13 17.58 -2.04
N ARG A 133 2.52 18.26 -3.12
CA ARG A 133 2.41 17.69 -4.47
C ARG A 133 3.23 16.41 -4.62
N ARG A 134 4.47 16.39 -4.12
CA ARG A 134 5.34 15.19 -4.18
C ARG A 134 4.81 14.05 -3.31
N GLU A 135 4.31 14.36 -2.11
CA GLU A 135 3.67 13.40 -1.21
C GLU A 135 2.49 12.73 -1.91
N PHE A 136 1.59 13.52 -2.51
CA PHE A 136 0.43 13.01 -3.23
C PHE A 136 0.83 12.16 -4.46
N LEU A 137 1.80 12.62 -5.25
CA LEU A 137 2.27 11.85 -6.41
C LEU A 137 2.91 10.52 -5.98
N ALA A 138 3.78 10.54 -4.99
CA ALA A 138 4.45 9.35 -4.51
C ALA A 138 3.47 8.40 -3.81
N GLY A 139 2.75 8.89 -2.81
CA GLY A 139 1.89 8.07 -1.96
C GLY A 139 0.53 7.72 -2.59
N GLY A 140 0.03 8.51 -3.53
CA GLY A 140 -1.22 8.27 -4.25
C GLY A 140 -0.98 7.66 -5.63
N VAL A 141 -0.52 8.48 -6.55
CA VAL A 141 -0.54 8.18 -7.99
C VAL A 141 0.48 7.11 -8.41
N ILE A 142 1.67 7.07 -7.80
CA ILE A 142 2.69 6.06 -8.13
C ILE A 142 2.51 4.80 -7.28
N HIS A 143 2.31 4.98 -5.97
CA HIS A 143 2.14 3.85 -5.06
C HIS A 143 0.97 2.96 -5.46
N THR A 144 -0.19 3.55 -5.77
CA THR A 144 -1.43 2.80 -5.96
C THR A 144 -1.34 1.79 -7.11
N PRO A 145 -0.94 2.14 -8.36
CA PRO A 145 -0.81 1.15 -9.42
C PRO A 145 0.30 0.12 -9.15
N ALA A 146 1.41 0.52 -8.53
CA ALA A 146 2.45 -0.42 -8.13
C ALA A 146 1.93 -1.45 -7.10
N PHE A 147 1.15 -1.00 -6.12
CA PHE A 147 0.44 -1.87 -5.18
C PHE A 147 -0.59 -2.75 -5.89
N GLY A 148 -1.27 -2.22 -6.92
CA GLY A 148 -2.17 -2.99 -7.77
C GLY A 148 -1.51 -4.17 -8.46
N VAL A 149 -0.28 -4.02 -8.95
CA VAL A 149 0.52 -5.13 -9.51
C VAL A 149 0.81 -6.19 -8.44
N LEU A 150 1.18 -5.78 -7.23
CA LEU A 150 1.39 -6.71 -6.11
C LEU A 150 0.11 -7.46 -5.76
N LEU A 151 -1.05 -6.77 -5.69
CA LEU A 151 -2.36 -7.38 -5.44
C LEU A 151 -2.74 -8.36 -6.54
N GLY A 152 -2.49 -8.03 -7.80
CA GLY A 152 -2.67 -8.94 -8.93
C GLY A 152 -1.86 -10.23 -8.77
N ALA A 153 -0.60 -10.10 -8.32
CA ALA A 153 0.25 -11.26 -8.04
C ALA A 153 -0.29 -12.10 -6.86
N ILE A 154 -0.78 -11.48 -5.79
CA ILE A 154 -1.44 -12.17 -4.66
C ILE A 154 -2.63 -12.97 -5.16
N GLY A 155 -3.52 -12.34 -5.93
CA GLY A 155 -4.74 -12.98 -6.42
C GLY A 155 -4.46 -14.15 -7.36
N LEU A 156 -3.61 -13.95 -8.38
CA LEU A 156 -3.26 -15.01 -9.33
C LEU A 156 -2.50 -16.16 -8.65
N ALA A 157 -1.53 -15.85 -7.79
CA ALA A 157 -0.81 -16.88 -7.05
C ALA A 157 -1.74 -17.64 -6.11
N GLY A 158 -2.58 -16.94 -5.35
CA GLY A 158 -3.55 -17.54 -4.43
C GLY A 158 -4.51 -18.50 -5.12
N LEU A 159 -5.06 -18.12 -6.30
CA LEU A 159 -5.92 -18.99 -7.09
C LEU A 159 -5.20 -20.24 -7.64
N ARG A 160 -3.93 -20.09 -8.04
CA ARG A 160 -3.16 -21.18 -8.63
C ARG A 160 -2.62 -22.17 -7.61
N THR A 161 -2.22 -21.67 -6.44
CA THR A 161 -1.67 -22.52 -5.37
C THR A 161 -2.74 -23.10 -4.47
N GLY A 162 -3.92 -22.47 -4.39
CA GLY A 162 -4.96 -22.81 -3.40
C GLY A 162 -4.59 -22.45 -1.96
N GLU A 163 -3.48 -21.71 -1.74
CA GLU A 163 -3.02 -21.31 -0.40
C GLU A 163 -3.82 -20.15 0.20
N LEU A 164 -4.59 -19.43 -0.61
CA LEU A 164 -5.48 -18.37 -0.16
C LEU A 164 -6.93 -18.73 -0.42
N PRO A 165 -7.87 -18.35 0.47
CA PRO A 165 -9.29 -18.49 0.24
C PRO A 165 -9.69 -17.79 -1.06
N ARG A 166 -10.53 -18.46 -1.86
CA ARG A 166 -10.95 -17.96 -3.17
C ARG A 166 -11.52 -16.52 -3.15
N PRO A 167 -12.36 -16.14 -2.16
CA PRO A 167 -12.83 -14.76 -2.04
C PRO A 167 -11.69 -13.75 -1.86
N VAL A 168 -10.68 -14.07 -1.04
CA VAL A 168 -9.51 -13.20 -0.81
C VAL A 168 -8.74 -12.99 -2.11
N ALA A 169 -8.49 -14.08 -2.87
CA ALA A 169 -7.78 -14.01 -4.14
C ALA A 169 -8.55 -13.21 -5.21
N ILE A 170 -9.88 -13.36 -5.29
CA ILE A 170 -10.74 -12.59 -6.22
C ILE A 170 -10.75 -11.11 -5.82
N THR A 171 -10.90 -10.81 -4.53
CA THR A 171 -10.87 -9.42 -4.04
C THR A 171 -9.51 -8.78 -4.30
N ALA A 172 -8.40 -9.55 -4.20
CA ALA A 172 -7.07 -9.08 -4.57
C ALA A 172 -7.01 -8.65 -6.04
N LEU A 173 -7.56 -9.46 -6.96
CA LEU A 173 -7.61 -9.15 -8.39
C LEU A 173 -8.46 -7.91 -8.66
N ALA A 174 -9.65 -7.83 -8.09
CA ALA A 174 -10.56 -6.69 -8.26
C ALA A 174 -9.92 -5.39 -7.75
N SER A 175 -9.39 -5.41 -6.51
CA SER A 175 -8.70 -4.26 -5.93
C SER A 175 -7.46 -3.87 -6.74
N GLY A 176 -6.69 -4.87 -7.19
CA GLY A 176 -5.51 -4.65 -8.03
C GLY A 176 -5.87 -3.97 -9.34
N SER A 177 -6.91 -4.43 -10.03
CA SER A 177 -7.40 -3.81 -11.27
C SER A 177 -7.86 -2.37 -11.04
N THR A 178 -8.58 -2.12 -9.94
CA THR A 178 -9.01 -0.75 -9.57
C THR A 178 -7.81 0.15 -9.28
N CYS A 179 -6.78 -0.37 -8.60
CA CYS A 179 -5.54 0.39 -8.35
C CYS A 179 -4.82 0.80 -9.65
N LEU A 180 -4.85 -0.04 -10.69
CA LEU A 180 -4.23 0.26 -11.98
C LEU A 180 -4.91 1.44 -12.71
N LEU A 181 -6.12 1.80 -12.33
CA LEU A 181 -6.85 2.96 -12.86
C LEU A 181 -6.47 4.29 -12.17
N ALA A 182 -5.70 4.26 -11.08
CA ALA A 182 -5.30 5.46 -10.36
C ALA A 182 -4.63 6.55 -11.21
N PRO A 183 -3.80 6.23 -12.25
CA PRO A 183 -3.23 7.25 -13.13
C PRO A 183 -4.25 8.04 -13.95
N LEU A 184 -5.49 7.58 -14.06
CA LEU A 184 -6.56 8.33 -14.72
C LEU A 184 -6.87 9.67 -14.02
N TYR A 185 -6.39 9.86 -12.79
CA TYR A 185 -6.37 11.17 -12.12
C TYR A 185 -5.78 12.29 -13.01
N PHE A 186 -4.78 11.97 -13.83
CA PHE A 186 -4.19 12.96 -14.75
C PHE A 186 -5.11 13.36 -15.90
N VAL A 187 -6.17 12.58 -16.17
CA VAL A 187 -7.16 12.88 -17.21
C VAL A 187 -8.30 13.73 -16.62
N ALA A 188 -8.76 13.37 -15.40
CA ALA A 188 -9.81 14.10 -14.72
C ALA A 188 -9.69 13.92 -13.19
N GLU A 189 -9.74 15.02 -12.44
CA GLU A 189 -9.61 15.02 -10.97
C GLU A 189 -10.60 14.08 -10.25
N PRO A 190 -11.89 13.97 -10.64
CA PRO A 190 -12.82 13.04 -10.00
C PRO A 190 -12.38 11.57 -10.05
N LEU A 191 -11.52 11.19 -11.01
CA LEU A 191 -10.99 9.83 -11.13
C LEU A 191 -9.96 9.50 -10.05
N ALA A 192 -9.56 10.47 -9.21
CA ALA A 192 -8.79 10.23 -7.99
C ALA A 192 -9.47 9.25 -7.03
N TRP A 193 -10.79 9.05 -7.14
CA TRP A 193 -11.52 8.06 -6.34
C TRP A 193 -11.08 6.62 -6.58
N PHE A 194 -10.45 6.29 -7.71
CA PHE A 194 -9.83 4.98 -7.92
C PHE A 194 -8.69 4.69 -6.94
N ILE A 195 -8.03 5.74 -6.42
CA ILE A 195 -6.96 5.59 -5.42
C ILE A 195 -7.51 4.94 -4.14
N PRO A 196 -8.45 5.54 -3.39
CA PRO A 196 -8.98 4.92 -2.18
C PRO A 196 -9.79 3.66 -2.48
N ALA A 197 -10.57 3.62 -3.56
CA ALA A 197 -11.44 2.49 -3.90
C ALA A 197 -10.67 1.17 -4.15
N GLY A 198 -9.48 1.24 -4.75
CA GLY A 198 -8.62 0.06 -4.90
C GLY A 198 -7.76 -0.21 -3.67
N ARG A 199 -7.25 0.85 -3.04
CA ARG A 199 -6.25 0.75 -1.99
C ARG A 199 -6.80 0.20 -0.67
N PHE A 200 -7.95 0.68 -0.18
CA PHE A 200 -8.48 0.22 1.10
C PHE A 200 -8.85 -1.27 1.10
N PRO A 201 -9.63 -1.79 0.14
CA PRO A 201 -9.85 -3.23 0.06
C PRO A 201 -8.54 -4.01 -0.14
N GLY A 202 -7.60 -3.47 -0.91
CA GLY A 202 -6.28 -4.08 -1.12
C GLY A 202 -5.45 -4.21 0.17
N LEU A 203 -5.51 -3.24 1.08
CA LEU A 203 -4.87 -3.33 2.39
C LEU A 203 -5.51 -4.41 3.27
N MET A 204 -6.84 -4.55 3.24
CA MET A 204 -7.55 -5.63 3.95
C MET A 204 -7.15 -7.00 3.39
N VAL A 205 -7.07 -7.12 2.06
CA VAL A 205 -6.58 -8.34 1.39
C VAL A 205 -5.15 -8.66 1.82
N SER A 206 -4.25 -7.68 1.84
CA SER A 206 -2.85 -7.88 2.25
C SER A 206 -2.75 -8.39 3.69
N GLY A 207 -3.58 -7.84 4.59
CA GLY A 207 -3.67 -8.31 5.98
C GLY A 207 -4.17 -9.74 6.07
N THR A 208 -5.29 -10.05 5.39
CA THR A 208 -5.89 -11.39 5.41
C THR A 208 -4.97 -12.43 4.76
N ALA A 209 -4.39 -12.13 3.60
CA ALA A 209 -3.42 -12.99 2.94
C ALA A 209 -2.20 -13.22 3.83
N GLY A 210 -1.72 -12.17 4.51
CA GLY A 210 -0.62 -12.26 5.46
C GLY A 210 -0.89 -13.23 6.59
N VAL A 211 -2.08 -13.18 7.19
CA VAL A 211 -2.50 -14.10 8.25
C VAL A 211 -2.61 -15.54 7.74
N GLN A 212 -3.22 -15.74 6.57
CA GLN A 212 -3.37 -17.08 5.98
C GLN A 212 -2.02 -17.73 5.68
N LEU A 213 -1.10 -17.00 5.05
CA LEU A 213 0.25 -17.50 4.75
C LEU A 213 1.05 -17.79 6.02
N ALA A 214 0.86 -16.99 7.08
CA ALA A 214 1.51 -17.23 8.37
C ALA A 214 0.97 -18.48 9.08
N ARG A 215 -0.25 -18.92 8.78
CA ARG A 215 -0.87 -20.16 9.29
C ARG A 215 -0.53 -21.40 8.44
N GLY A 216 0.25 -21.26 7.37
CA GLY A 216 0.60 -22.35 6.46
C GLY A 216 -0.38 -22.54 5.30
N GLY A 217 -1.16 -21.50 4.95
CA GLY A 217 -1.94 -21.47 3.70
C GLY A 217 -3.08 -22.49 3.59
N ARG A 218 -3.60 -23.02 4.69
CA ARG A 218 -4.83 -23.81 4.64
C ARG A 218 -6.03 -22.89 4.82
N PRO A 219 -6.97 -22.83 3.84
CA PRO A 219 -8.30 -22.32 4.13
C PRO A 219 -8.94 -23.26 5.17
N ASP A 220 -9.56 -22.69 6.21
CA ASP A 220 -10.43 -23.45 7.10
C ASP A 220 -11.50 -24.14 6.24
N PRO A 221 -11.87 -25.40 6.56
CA PRO A 221 -12.84 -26.18 5.79
C PRO A 221 -14.19 -25.50 5.70
#